data_5ce196f41ae35a5d1b734900453b24ff
#
_entry.id   5ce196f41ae35a5d1b734900453b24ff
#
_cell.length_a   1.000
_cell.length_b   1.000
_cell.length_c   1.000
_cell.angle_alpha   90.00
_cell.angle_beta   90.00
_cell.angle_gamma   90.00
#
_symmetry.space_group_name_H-M   'P 1'
#
loop_
_entity.id
_entity.type
_entity.pdbx_description
1 polymer ?
#
loop_
_entity_poly.entity_id
_entity_poly.type
_entity_poly.pdbx_seq_one_letter_code
_entity_poly.pdbx_strand_id
1 'polypeptide(L)'
;MRGSFTHDPGEYLNRVGDFLRMMPVEHNVLLSNAARRARREQINEADLWLWVEAGSEVVAAALHTPPHGAYLSTGPSEAMRLMAQMLWEQRPWLAGVAGPTPSPEDFADEWVSLGGPPAVLESREGTYIASRVDARADVLGALRIAEHRDADLLRAWATEFMAETGLTTSDEDLVGPRIEAGRMFVWEVDGQAVAMAAVTDAHGGVSRVHLVFTPPQHRKQGFASACVAAITTGELANPGRLCMLYTDVENPTSNKIYQEVGYRRVGDTVQLRFPQRRQ
;
A
#
# COMPACT_ATOMS: atom_id res chain seq x y z
N MET A 1 16.68 9.41 21.65
CA MET A 1 15.49 8.65 21.21
C MET A 1 15.55 7.24 21.78
N ARG A 2 14.41 6.55 21.88
CA ARG A 2 14.30 5.16 22.33
C ARG A 2 13.52 4.35 21.31
N GLY A 3 14.07 3.23 20.86
CA GLY A 3 13.41 2.27 19.97
C GLY A 3 12.74 1.15 20.76
N SER A 4 11.62 0.65 20.28
CA SER A 4 10.89 -0.49 20.82
C SER A 4 10.25 -1.29 19.68
N PHE A 5 9.96 -2.56 19.93
CA PHE A 5 9.22 -3.40 19.00
C PHE A 5 8.32 -4.40 19.72
N THR A 6 7.36 -4.93 18.98
CA THR A 6 6.47 -6.03 19.42
C THR A 6 6.18 -6.95 18.22
N HIS A 7 5.65 -8.14 18.52
CA HIS A 7 5.09 -9.05 17.51
C HIS A 7 3.55 -8.94 17.42
N ASP A 8 2.94 -8.17 18.33
CA ASP A 8 1.49 -8.00 18.40
C ASP A 8 1.05 -6.72 17.66
N PRO A 9 0.34 -6.85 16.53
CA PRO A 9 -0.17 -5.69 15.79
C PRO A 9 -1.21 -4.87 16.57
N GLY A 10 -1.90 -5.47 17.56
CA GLY A 10 -2.85 -4.76 18.43
C GLY A 10 -2.11 -3.85 19.41
N GLU A 11 -1.07 -4.35 20.07
CA GLU A 11 -0.18 -3.55 20.92
C GLU A 11 0.44 -2.41 20.14
N TYR A 12 0.96 -2.71 18.94
CA TYR A 12 1.51 -1.69 18.05
C TYR A 12 0.50 -0.58 17.75
N LEU A 13 -0.71 -0.92 17.32
CA LEU A 13 -1.75 0.08 17.02
C LEU A 13 -2.14 0.91 18.24
N ASN A 14 -2.19 0.31 19.41
CA ASN A 14 -2.46 1.02 20.66
C ASN A 14 -1.36 2.05 20.95
N ARG A 15 -0.10 1.74 20.62
CA ARG A 15 1.04 2.64 20.87
C ARG A 15 1.19 3.72 19.81
N VAL A 16 1.09 3.36 18.53
CA VAL A 16 1.45 4.26 17.42
C VAL A 16 0.24 4.81 16.67
N GLY A 17 -0.96 4.33 16.97
CA GLY A 17 -2.15 4.63 16.16
C GLY A 17 -2.46 6.11 16.02
N ASP A 18 -2.28 6.89 17.08
CA ASP A 18 -2.53 8.34 17.02
C ASP A 18 -1.48 9.04 16.16
N PHE A 19 -0.19 8.68 16.30
CA PHE A 19 0.87 9.17 15.43
C PHE A 19 0.59 8.85 13.95
N LEU A 20 0.21 7.62 13.63
CA LEU A 20 -0.08 7.24 12.25
C LEU A 20 -1.28 7.98 11.68
N ARG A 21 -2.31 8.25 12.49
CA ARG A 21 -3.51 8.98 12.05
C ARG A 21 -3.29 10.47 11.83
N MET A 22 -2.18 11.06 12.30
CA MET A 22 -1.84 12.45 11.98
C MET A 22 -1.52 12.65 10.50
N MET A 23 -0.98 11.62 9.83
CA MET A 23 -0.65 11.64 8.40
C MET A 23 -1.18 10.34 7.73
N PRO A 24 -2.51 10.18 7.63
CA PRO A 24 -3.12 8.91 7.27
C PRO A 24 -2.91 8.50 5.80
N VAL A 25 -2.51 9.42 4.95
CA VAL A 25 -2.13 9.15 3.55
C VAL A 25 -0.75 8.51 3.51
N GLU A 26 0.26 9.15 4.08
CA GLU A 26 1.64 8.69 4.13
C GLU A 26 1.78 7.39 4.92
N HIS A 27 0.99 7.24 5.97
CA HIS A 27 1.01 6.09 6.87
C HIS A 27 -0.05 5.01 6.55
N ASN A 28 -0.73 5.12 5.40
CA ASN A 28 -1.84 4.22 5.04
C ASN A 28 -1.43 2.74 5.03
N VAL A 29 -0.24 2.43 4.53
CA VAL A 29 0.28 1.04 4.48
C VAL A 29 0.44 0.47 5.89
N LEU A 30 1.00 1.25 6.83
CA LEU A 30 1.18 0.83 8.22
C LEU A 30 -0.17 0.62 8.91
N LEU A 31 -1.08 1.60 8.79
CA LEU A 31 -2.43 1.53 9.38
C LEU A 31 -3.23 0.34 8.85
N SER A 32 -3.26 0.17 7.53
CA SER A 32 -4.08 -0.88 6.89
C SER A 32 -3.54 -2.29 7.18
N ASN A 33 -2.22 -2.48 7.16
CA ASN A 33 -1.62 -3.77 7.47
C ASN A 33 -1.76 -4.14 8.95
N ALA A 34 -1.50 -3.21 9.86
CA ALA A 34 -1.65 -3.47 11.29
C ALA A 34 -3.11 -3.76 11.65
N ALA A 35 -4.08 -2.99 11.15
CA ALA A 35 -5.50 -3.22 11.38
C ALA A 35 -5.97 -4.58 10.83
N ARG A 36 -5.52 -4.96 9.63
CA ARG A 36 -5.84 -6.25 9.01
C ARG A 36 -5.30 -7.43 9.83
N ARG A 37 -4.09 -7.32 10.35
CA ARG A 37 -3.46 -8.39 11.14
C ARG A 37 -4.05 -8.48 12.55
N ALA A 38 -4.32 -7.34 13.19
CA ALA A 38 -4.97 -7.31 14.50
C ALA A 38 -6.36 -7.98 14.48
N ARG A 39 -7.12 -7.83 13.38
CA ARG A 39 -8.43 -8.50 13.23
C ARG A 39 -8.35 -10.02 13.13
N ARG A 40 -7.22 -10.57 12.70
CA ARG A 40 -7.04 -12.03 12.57
C ARG A 40 -6.73 -12.74 13.87
N GLU A 41 -6.53 -11.98 14.95
CA GLU A 41 -6.18 -12.49 16.30
C GLU A 41 -4.99 -13.48 16.31
N GLN A 42 -4.19 -13.48 15.25
CA GLN A 42 -3.02 -14.34 15.12
C GLN A 42 -1.74 -13.50 15.18
N ILE A 43 -0.98 -13.70 16.23
CA ILE A 43 0.37 -13.15 16.35
C ILE A 43 1.30 -14.04 15.50
N ASN A 44 2.03 -13.42 14.58
CA ASN A 44 3.08 -14.07 13.82
C ASN A 44 4.43 -13.60 14.35
N GLU A 45 5.18 -14.48 15.00
CA GLU A 45 6.50 -14.16 15.57
C GLU A 45 7.54 -13.74 14.52
N ALA A 46 7.30 -14.04 13.25
CA ALA A 46 8.14 -13.54 12.17
C ALA A 46 7.93 -12.05 11.90
N ASP A 47 6.74 -11.51 12.21
CA ASP A 47 6.44 -10.09 12.02
C ASP A 47 7.09 -9.25 13.11
N LEU A 48 7.62 -8.07 12.74
CA LEU A 48 8.10 -7.06 13.68
C LEU A 48 7.35 -5.75 13.44
N TRP A 49 6.85 -5.19 14.54
CA TRP A 49 6.17 -3.91 14.58
C TRP A 49 7.02 -2.99 15.46
N LEU A 50 7.64 -1.95 14.85
CA LEU A 50 8.65 -1.13 15.48
C LEU A 50 8.16 0.31 15.61
N TRP A 51 8.66 1.01 16.66
CA TRP A 51 8.48 2.46 16.79
C TRP A 51 9.66 3.09 17.51
N VAL A 52 9.82 4.39 17.30
CA VAL A 52 10.79 5.23 17.96
C VAL A 52 10.08 6.37 18.69
N GLU A 53 10.51 6.62 19.91
CA GLU A 53 10.02 7.66 20.80
C GLU A 53 11.07 8.70 21.07
N ALA A 54 10.65 9.98 21.10
CA ALA A 54 11.41 11.11 21.64
C ALA A 54 10.69 11.59 22.93
N GLY A 55 11.27 11.27 24.08
CA GLY A 55 10.54 11.39 25.35
C GLY A 55 9.39 10.39 25.42
N SER A 56 8.14 10.88 25.52
CA SER A 56 6.92 10.05 25.54
C SER A 56 6.20 10.01 24.19
N GLU A 57 6.65 10.78 23.22
CA GLU A 57 5.98 10.91 21.91
C GLU A 57 6.56 9.95 20.89
N VAL A 58 5.69 9.27 20.15
CA VAL A 58 6.09 8.48 18.97
C VAL A 58 6.43 9.43 17.84
N VAL A 59 7.63 9.27 17.27
CA VAL A 59 8.14 10.12 16.18
C VAL A 59 8.39 9.37 14.89
N ALA A 60 8.39 8.03 14.94
CA ALA A 60 8.48 7.17 13.78
C ALA A 60 7.94 5.77 14.09
N ALA A 61 7.48 5.09 13.06
CA ALA A 61 6.95 3.74 13.14
C ALA A 61 7.35 2.92 11.90
N ALA A 62 7.41 1.61 12.05
CA ALA A 62 7.72 0.70 10.94
C ALA A 62 7.03 -0.66 11.13
N LEU A 63 6.94 -1.41 10.05
CA LEU A 63 6.62 -2.84 10.08
C LEU A 63 7.62 -3.63 9.23
N HIS A 64 7.88 -4.85 9.64
CA HIS A 64 8.56 -5.84 8.81
C HIS A 64 7.79 -7.15 8.85
N THR A 65 7.28 -7.57 7.71
CA THR A 65 6.47 -8.79 7.54
C THR A 65 7.11 -9.64 6.44
N PRO A 66 8.00 -10.60 6.81
CA PRO A 66 8.68 -11.44 5.82
C PRO A 66 7.69 -12.13 4.86
N PRO A 67 8.10 -12.35 3.59
CA PRO A 67 9.43 -12.15 3.01
C PRO A 67 9.73 -10.72 2.53
N HIS A 68 8.81 -9.78 2.74
CA HIS A 68 8.97 -8.40 2.27
C HIS A 68 10.04 -7.64 3.04
N GLY A 69 10.50 -6.51 2.49
CA GLY A 69 11.31 -5.52 3.21
C GLY A 69 10.51 -4.81 4.31
N ALA A 70 11.17 -3.99 5.10
CA ALA A 70 10.49 -3.15 6.08
C ALA A 70 9.76 -1.99 5.40
N TYR A 71 8.61 -1.56 5.98
CA TYR A 71 7.90 -0.35 5.54
C TYR A 71 7.94 0.69 6.66
N LEU A 72 8.39 1.89 6.32
CA LEU A 72 8.61 2.99 7.27
C LEU A 72 7.49 4.03 7.20
N SER A 73 7.25 4.70 8.32
CA SER A 73 6.53 5.97 8.35
C SER A 73 7.42 7.13 7.91
N THR A 74 6.85 8.32 7.80
CA THR A 74 7.62 9.57 7.91
C THR A 74 8.22 9.69 9.30
N GLY A 75 9.30 10.47 9.43
CA GLY A 75 9.93 10.75 10.73
C GLY A 75 11.29 11.44 10.59
N PRO A 76 11.91 11.84 11.71
CA PRO A 76 13.25 12.42 11.69
C PRO A 76 14.30 11.42 11.24
N SER A 77 15.32 11.88 10.52
CA SER A 77 16.45 11.04 10.06
C SER A 77 17.12 10.25 11.18
N GLU A 78 17.21 10.82 12.38
CA GLU A 78 17.76 10.13 13.57
C GLU A 78 16.91 8.93 13.97
N ALA A 79 15.57 9.01 13.85
CA ALA A 79 14.68 7.88 14.12
C ALA A 79 14.82 6.78 13.05
N MET A 80 15.02 7.16 11.78
CA MET A 80 15.26 6.18 10.70
C MET A 80 16.58 5.43 10.90
N ARG A 81 17.63 6.12 11.34
CA ARG A 81 18.91 5.48 11.69
C ARG A 81 18.75 4.50 12.85
N LEU A 82 18.03 4.90 13.90
CA LEU A 82 17.78 4.00 15.03
C LEU A 82 16.97 2.77 14.60
N MET A 83 15.97 2.92 13.72
CA MET A 83 15.25 1.77 13.15
C MET A 83 16.15 0.85 12.33
N ALA A 84 17.10 1.41 11.56
CA ALA A 84 18.08 0.61 10.83
C ALA A 84 18.96 -0.22 11.78
N GLN A 85 19.41 0.37 12.88
CA GLN A 85 20.18 -0.33 13.93
C GLN A 85 19.37 -1.45 14.56
N MET A 86 18.13 -1.18 14.95
CA MET A 86 17.23 -2.19 15.53
C MET A 86 16.99 -3.36 14.57
N LEU A 87 16.72 -3.07 13.30
CA LEU A 87 16.50 -4.11 12.29
C LEU A 87 17.79 -4.82 11.91
N TRP A 88 18.95 -4.17 11.97
CA TRP A 88 20.24 -4.84 11.78
C TRP A 88 20.49 -5.94 12.83
N GLU A 89 20.14 -5.67 14.07
CA GLU A 89 20.25 -6.64 15.17
C GLU A 89 19.26 -7.81 15.04
N GLN A 90 18.03 -7.52 14.63
CA GLN A 90 16.93 -8.50 14.60
C GLN A 90 16.85 -9.24 13.27
N ARG A 91 17.22 -8.62 12.16
CA ARG A 91 16.97 -9.08 10.78
C ARG A 91 18.14 -8.71 9.85
N PRO A 92 19.38 -9.18 10.11
CA PRO A 92 20.56 -8.82 9.28
C PRO A 92 20.42 -9.24 7.81
N TRP A 93 19.41 -10.07 7.50
CA TRP A 93 19.07 -10.49 6.14
C TRP A 93 17.95 -9.67 5.51
N LEU A 94 17.61 -8.50 6.04
CA LEU A 94 16.54 -7.66 5.53
C LEU A 94 16.65 -7.46 4.02
N ALA A 95 15.58 -7.77 3.27
CA ALA A 95 15.59 -7.76 1.81
C ALA A 95 15.59 -6.34 1.24
N GLY A 96 15.08 -5.37 1.99
CA GLY A 96 14.97 -3.99 1.57
C GLY A 96 14.11 -3.16 2.50
N VAL A 97 13.87 -1.93 2.12
CA VAL A 97 13.07 -0.97 2.86
C VAL A 97 12.22 -0.14 1.90
N ALA A 98 10.99 0.19 2.33
CA ALA A 98 10.08 1.04 1.56
C ALA A 98 9.41 2.08 2.47
N GLY A 99 8.87 3.14 1.89
CA GLY A 99 8.13 4.15 2.62
C GLY A 99 8.14 5.50 1.93
N PRO A 100 7.48 6.51 2.54
CA PRO A 100 7.52 7.88 2.06
C PRO A 100 8.95 8.44 2.10
N THR A 101 9.35 9.14 1.03
CA THR A 101 10.65 9.83 1.01
C THR A 101 10.70 10.96 2.03
N PRO A 102 11.85 11.23 2.70
CA PRO A 102 13.16 10.61 2.54
C PRO A 102 13.44 9.42 3.49
N SER A 103 12.45 8.89 4.21
CA SER A 103 12.67 7.91 5.28
C SER A 103 13.45 6.66 4.85
N PRO A 104 13.16 6.02 3.69
CA PRO A 104 13.94 4.87 3.23
C PRO A 104 15.39 5.19 2.90
N GLU A 105 15.66 6.37 2.39
CA GLU A 105 17.01 6.84 2.06
C GLU A 105 17.85 7.00 3.34
N ASP A 106 17.32 7.70 4.35
CA ASP A 106 17.98 7.87 5.65
C ASP A 106 18.24 6.53 6.35
N PHE A 107 17.30 5.59 6.25
CA PHE A 107 17.47 4.24 6.76
C PHE A 107 18.57 3.48 6.02
N ALA A 108 18.58 3.56 4.68
CA ALA A 108 19.54 2.85 3.84
C ALA A 108 20.97 3.37 4.05
N ASP A 109 21.16 4.64 4.26
CA ASP A 109 22.48 5.23 4.57
C ASP A 109 23.05 4.65 5.88
N GLU A 110 22.23 4.54 6.92
CA GLU A 110 22.66 3.89 8.17
C GLU A 110 22.89 2.39 7.99
N TRP A 111 22.02 1.70 7.21
CA TRP A 111 22.20 0.27 6.92
C TRP A 111 23.54 -0.04 6.29
N VAL A 112 24.00 0.80 5.36
CA VAL A 112 25.34 0.70 4.75
C VAL A 112 26.44 0.96 5.78
N SER A 113 26.26 1.95 6.67
CA SER A 113 27.24 2.28 7.72
C SER A 113 27.45 1.14 8.73
N LEU A 114 26.40 0.32 8.94
CA LEU A 114 26.44 -0.89 9.77
C LEU A 114 27.10 -2.10 9.07
N GLY A 115 27.49 -1.95 7.80
CA GLY A 115 28.14 -3.00 7.01
C GLY A 115 27.19 -3.75 6.06
N GLY A 116 25.97 -3.29 5.91
CA GLY A 116 25.01 -3.78 4.93
C GLY A 116 25.42 -3.43 3.49
N PRO A 117 24.84 -4.12 2.49
CA PRO A 117 25.10 -3.80 1.10
C PRO A 117 24.48 -2.45 0.71
N PRO A 118 25.04 -1.74 -0.28
CA PRO A 118 24.42 -0.56 -0.85
C PRO A 118 23.00 -0.86 -1.35
N ALA A 119 22.07 0.05 -1.07
CA ALA A 119 20.71 -0.05 -1.55
C ALA A 119 20.61 0.18 -3.06
N VAL A 120 19.69 -0.54 -3.70
CA VAL A 120 19.33 -0.36 -5.12
C VAL A 120 17.89 0.08 -5.19
N LEU A 121 17.62 1.17 -5.91
CA LEU A 121 16.25 1.61 -6.17
C LEU A 121 15.53 0.52 -6.98
N GLU A 122 14.45 -0.02 -6.42
CA GLU A 122 13.62 -1.04 -7.06
C GLU A 122 12.40 -0.41 -7.73
N SER A 123 11.71 0.50 -7.01
CA SER A 123 10.59 1.25 -7.57
C SER A 123 10.46 2.63 -6.94
N ARG A 124 9.82 3.54 -7.67
CA ARG A 124 9.35 4.83 -7.17
C ARG A 124 7.89 5.00 -7.58
N GLU A 125 7.02 5.17 -6.61
CA GLU A 125 5.60 5.37 -6.80
C GLU A 125 5.18 6.77 -6.37
N GLY A 126 4.38 7.44 -7.20
CA GLY A 126 3.69 8.66 -6.80
C GLY A 126 2.52 8.31 -5.87
N THR A 127 2.42 9.02 -4.76
CA THR A 127 1.26 8.98 -3.85
C THR A 127 0.23 9.98 -4.33
N TYR A 128 -0.96 9.51 -4.67
CA TYR A 128 -2.04 10.33 -5.21
C TYR A 128 -3.25 10.31 -4.29
N ILE A 129 -3.95 11.47 -4.15
CA ILE A 129 -5.19 11.59 -3.40
C ILE A 129 -6.28 12.24 -4.25
N ALA A 130 -7.53 11.85 -3.97
CA ALA A 130 -8.74 12.49 -4.46
C ALA A 130 -9.66 12.87 -3.31
N SER A 131 -10.19 14.09 -3.33
CA SER A 131 -11.26 14.61 -2.46
C SER A 131 -12.55 14.91 -3.24
N ARG A 132 -12.50 14.78 -4.55
CA ARG A 132 -13.62 14.88 -5.50
C ARG A 132 -13.28 14.01 -6.71
N VAL A 133 -14.30 13.70 -7.50
CA VAL A 133 -14.16 13.01 -8.77
C VAL A 133 -14.54 13.95 -9.90
N ASP A 134 -13.67 14.06 -10.90
CA ASP A 134 -13.96 14.77 -12.15
C ASP A 134 -14.56 13.73 -13.11
N ALA A 135 -15.88 13.65 -13.16
CA ALA A 135 -16.59 12.58 -13.83
C ALA A 135 -16.37 12.57 -15.35
N ARG A 136 -16.07 11.39 -15.91
CA ARG A 136 -16.29 11.09 -17.34
C ARG A 136 -17.58 10.26 -17.46
N ALA A 137 -18.59 10.84 -18.13
CA ALA A 137 -19.93 10.26 -18.17
C ALA A 137 -20.19 9.18 -19.22
N ASP A 138 -19.22 8.87 -20.12
CA ASP A 138 -19.53 8.21 -21.40
C ASP A 138 -18.90 6.80 -21.54
N VAL A 139 -18.54 6.11 -20.45
CA VAL A 139 -18.01 4.75 -20.52
C VAL A 139 -19.14 3.74 -20.36
N LEU A 140 -19.36 2.90 -21.38
CA LEU A 140 -20.36 1.86 -21.37
C LEU A 140 -20.16 0.89 -20.17
N GLY A 141 -21.26 0.49 -19.51
CA GLY A 141 -21.24 -0.45 -18.40
C GLY A 141 -21.51 0.19 -17.04
N ALA A 142 -21.31 -0.57 -15.98
CA ALA A 142 -21.55 -0.14 -14.61
C ALA A 142 -20.59 -0.82 -13.62
N LEU A 143 -20.33 -0.13 -12.50
CA LEU A 143 -19.64 -0.72 -11.36
C LEU A 143 -20.59 -1.66 -10.60
N ARG A 144 -20.10 -2.85 -10.24
CA ARG A 144 -20.73 -3.68 -9.22
C ARG A 144 -19.71 -4.26 -8.25
N ILE A 145 -20.16 -4.64 -7.08
CA ILE A 145 -19.36 -5.44 -6.14
C ILE A 145 -19.15 -6.82 -6.76
N ALA A 146 -17.94 -7.34 -6.62
CA ALA A 146 -17.62 -8.70 -7.06
C ALA A 146 -18.30 -9.73 -6.16
N GLU A 147 -18.75 -10.82 -6.75
CA GLU A 147 -19.41 -11.92 -6.08
C GLU A 147 -18.56 -13.19 -6.13
N HIS A 148 -18.91 -14.22 -5.37
CA HIS A 148 -18.16 -15.50 -5.37
C HIS A 148 -18.04 -16.13 -6.76
N ARG A 149 -19.03 -15.92 -7.64
CA ARG A 149 -18.97 -16.39 -9.03
C ARG A 149 -17.85 -15.76 -9.86
N ASP A 150 -17.36 -14.58 -9.45
CA ASP A 150 -16.29 -13.87 -10.15
C ASP A 150 -14.88 -14.33 -9.66
N ALA A 151 -14.82 -15.09 -8.56
CA ALA A 151 -13.58 -15.33 -7.83
C ALA A 151 -12.46 -15.93 -8.69
N ASP A 152 -12.78 -16.94 -9.51
CA ASP A 152 -11.75 -17.61 -10.34
C ASP A 152 -11.23 -16.69 -11.44
N LEU A 153 -12.11 -15.93 -12.08
CA LEU A 153 -11.74 -14.92 -13.07
C LEU A 153 -10.82 -13.85 -12.44
N LEU A 154 -11.21 -13.34 -11.28
CA LEU A 154 -10.46 -12.27 -10.60
C LEU A 154 -9.12 -12.74 -10.05
N ARG A 155 -8.99 -14.01 -9.64
CA ARG A 155 -7.69 -14.62 -9.28
C ARG A 155 -6.76 -14.74 -10.48
N ALA A 156 -7.28 -15.12 -11.64
CA ALA A 156 -6.51 -15.13 -12.88
C ALA A 156 -6.00 -13.71 -13.21
N TRP A 157 -6.88 -12.70 -13.13
CA TRP A 157 -6.51 -11.31 -13.38
C TRP A 157 -5.56 -10.74 -12.32
N ALA A 158 -5.69 -11.13 -11.06
CA ALA A 158 -4.73 -10.75 -10.03
C ALA A 158 -3.34 -11.34 -10.31
N THR A 159 -3.27 -12.57 -10.81
CA THR A 159 -2.00 -13.20 -11.23
C THR A 159 -1.37 -12.45 -12.41
N GLU A 160 -2.16 -12.09 -13.42
CA GLU A 160 -1.69 -11.30 -14.56
C GLU A 160 -1.21 -9.91 -14.11
N PHE A 161 -1.99 -9.25 -13.23
CA PHE A 161 -1.62 -7.95 -12.65
C PHE A 161 -0.26 -8.02 -11.93
N MET A 162 -0.05 -9.03 -11.08
CA MET A 162 1.21 -9.21 -10.36
C MET A 162 2.38 -9.46 -11.32
N ALA A 163 2.16 -10.25 -12.38
CA ALA A 163 3.17 -10.51 -13.41
C ALA A 163 3.54 -9.24 -14.21
N GLU A 164 2.55 -8.40 -14.55
CA GLU A 164 2.78 -7.16 -15.29
C GLU A 164 3.45 -6.06 -14.45
N THR A 165 3.13 -5.99 -13.16
CA THR A 165 3.64 -4.94 -12.27
C THR A 165 4.95 -5.32 -11.56
N GLY A 166 5.32 -6.61 -11.57
CA GLY A 166 6.45 -7.12 -10.80
C GLY A 166 6.22 -7.10 -9.28
N LEU A 167 5.02 -6.76 -8.82
CA LEU A 167 4.69 -6.77 -7.40
C LEU A 167 4.68 -8.19 -6.85
N THR A 168 5.05 -8.32 -5.59
CA THR A 168 4.98 -9.58 -4.84
C THR A 168 4.04 -9.46 -3.66
N THR A 169 3.46 -10.57 -3.23
CA THR A 169 2.60 -10.61 -2.06
C THR A 169 2.84 -11.88 -1.25
N SER A 170 2.66 -11.78 0.06
CA SER A 170 2.59 -12.93 0.96
C SER A 170 1.16 -13.42 1.16
N ASP A 171 0.16 -12.73 0.63
CA ASP A 171 -1.23 -13.17 0.71
C ASP A 171 -1.45 -14.35 -0.26
N GLU A 172 -1.87 -15.50 0.25
CA GLU A 172 -2.17 -16.69 -0.55
C GLU A 172 -3.36 -16.47 -1.49
N ASP A 173 -4.34 -15.66 -1.05
CA ASP A 173 -5.49 -15.26 -1.84
C ASP A 173 -5.75 -13.75 -1.73
N LEU A 174 -5.47 -13.03 -2.82
CA LEU A 174 -5.73 -11.60 -2.92
C LEU A 174 -7.20 -11.26 -3.15
N VAL A 175 -8.01 -12.21 -3.55
CA VAL A 175 -9.36 -11.97 -4.08
C VAL A 175 -10.44 -12.36 -3.08
N GLY A 176 -10.43 -13.58 -2.58
CA GLY A 176 -11.50 -14.12 -1.75
C GLY A 176 -11.86 -13.25 -0.54
N PRO A 177 -10.89 -12.90 0.34
CA PRO A 177 -11.19 -12.05 1.50
C PRO A 177 -11.73 -10.66 1.14
N ARG A 178 -11.37 -10.13 -0.04
CA ARG A 178 -11.87 -8.84 -0.52
C ARG A 178 -13.29 -8.93 -1.06
N ILE A 179 -13.65 -10.05 -1.69
CA ILE A 179 -15.05 -10.34 -2.08
C ILE A 179 -15.93 -10.46 -0.84
N GLU A 180 -15.50 -11.25 0.15
CA GLU A 180 -16.24 -11.42 1.42
C GLU A 180 -16.46 -10.10 2.16
N ALA A 181 -15.47 -9.21 2.12
CA ALA A 181 -15.55 -7.88 2.72
C ALA A 181 -16.35 -6.86 1.88
N GLY A 182 -16.81 -7.20 0.67
CA GLY A 182 -17.42 -6.25 -0.26
C GLY A 182 -16.46 -5.15 -0.74
N ARG A 183 -15.17 -5.46 -0.82
CA ARG A 183 -14.08 -4.53 -1.15
C ARG A 183 -13.39 -4.83 -2.48
N MET A 184 -13.96 -5.77 -3.25
CA MET A 184 -13.55 -6.10 -4.61
C MET A 184 -14.67 -5.72 -5.57
N PHE A 185 -14.31 -5.08 -6.68
CA PHE A 185 -15.26 -4.53 -7.64
C PHE A 185 -14.91 -4.96 -9.05
N VAL A 186 -15.92 -5.05 -9.90
CA VAL A 186 -15.78 -5.23 -11.34
C VAL A 186 -16.51 -4.13 -12.10
N TRP A 187 -15.98 -3.71 -13.22
CA TRP A 187 -16.70 -2.99 -14.24
C TRP A 187 -17.34 -4.01 -15.18
N GLU A 188 -18.67 -3.93 -15.32
CA GLU A 188 -19.44 -4.90 -16.11
C GLU A 188 -20.05 -4.24 -17.33
N VAL A 189 -19.92 -4.87 -18.49
CA VAL A 189 -20.54 -4.50 -19.77
C VAL A 189 -21.28 -5.70 -20.31
N ASP A 190 -22.55 -5.56 -20.62
CA ASP A 190 -23.41 -6.62 -21.16
C ASP A 190 -23.33 -7.96 -20.39
N GLY A 191 -23.26 -7.86 -19.05
CA GLY A 191 -23.17 -9.01 -18.14
C GLY A 191 -21.77 -9.64 -18.04
N GLN A 192 -20.75 -9.04 -18.65
CA GLN A 192 -19.35 -9.51 -18.58
C GLN A 192 -18.49 -8.54 -17.80
N ALA A 193 -17.69 -9.07 -16.86
CA ALA A 193 -16.64 -8.30 -16.20
C ALA A 193 -15.53 -7.95 -17.21
N VAL A 194 -15.15 -6.67 -17.30
CA VAL A 194 -14.14 -6.18 -18.26
C VAL A 194 -12.99 -5.44 -17.58
N ALA A 195 -13.13 -5.08 -16.32
CA ALA A 195 -12.05 -4.55 -15.47
C ALA A 195 -12.33 -4.87 -14.02
N MET A 196 -11.28 -4.84 -13.19
CA MET A 196 -11.39 -4.99 -11.74
C MET A 196 -10.65 -3.88 -11.00
N ALA A 197 -11.07 -3.62 -9.77
CA ALA A 197 -10.33 -2.86 -8.79
C ALA A 197 -10.75 -3.27 -7.37
N ALA A 198 -9.87 -3.03 -6.42
CA ALA A 198 -10.16 -3.21 -5.01
C ALA A 198 -9.96 -1.91 -4.23
N VAL A 199 -10.61 -1.81 -3.07
CA VAL A 199 -10.42 -0.68 -2.15
C VAL A 199 -10.25 -1.20 -0.73
N THR A 200 -9.35 -0.60 0.04
CA THR A 200 -9.20 -0.94 1.46
C THR A 200 -10.35 -0.35 2.29
N ASP A 201 -10.56 -0.88 3.49
CA ASP A 201 -11.29 -0.14 4.51
C ASP A 201 -10.62 1.21 4.76
N ALA A 202 -11.40 2.20 5.18
CA ALA A 202 -10.84 3.50 5.52
C ALA A 202 -10.08 3.45 6.85
N HIS A 203 -8.83 3.88 6.83
CA HIS A 203 -8.00 4.04 8.01
C HIS A 203 -7.62 5.52 8.15
N GLY A 204 -7.92 6.12 9.28
CA GLY A 204 -7.74 7.58 9.46
C GLY A 204 -8.53 8.41 8.44
N GLY A 205 -9.69 7.93 7.97
CA GLY A 205 -10.49 8.60 6.94
C GLY A 205 -10.01 8.40 5.50
N VAL A 206 -8.99 7.58 5.26
CA VAL A 206 -8.39 7.37 3.93
C VAL A 206 -8.61 5.93 3.47
N SER A 207 -9.28 5.76 2.32
CA SER A 207 -9.41 4.48 1.60
C SER A 207 -8.42 4.42 0.45
N ARG A 208 -7.76 3.27 0.25
CA ARG A 208 -6.78 3.09 -0.85
C ARG A 208 -7.34 2.20 -1.93
N VAL A 209 -7.45 2.75 -3.15
CA VAL A 209 -7.75 1.98 -4.36
C VAL A 209 -6.49 1.25 -4.82
N HIS A 210 -6.62 -0.02 -5.15
CA HIS A 210 -5.53 -0.87 -5.59
C HIS A 210 -6.03 -2.04 -6.44
N LEU A 211 -5.14 -2.92 -6.95
CA LEU A 211 -5.48 -4.04 -7.84
C LEU A 211 -6.32 -3.59 -9.05
N VAL A 212 -5.99 -2.42 -9.61
CA VAL A 212 -6.68 -1.90 -10.79
C VAL A 212 -6.15 -2.62 -12.02
N PHE A 213 -6.98 -3.43 -12.65
CA PHE A 213 -6.58 -4.21 -13.81
C PHE A 213 -7.67 -4.25 -14.88
N THR A 214 -7.24 -4.14 -16.12
CA THR A 214 -8.05 -4.37 -17.32
C THR A 214 -7.30 -5.34 -18.22
N PRO A 215 -7.84 -6.53 -18.49
CA PRO A 215 -7.16 -7.49 -19.36
C PRO A 215 -6.93 -6.92 -20.76
N PRO A 216 -5.87 -7.36 -21.47
CA PRO A 216 -5.42 -6.75 -22.72
C PRO A 216 -6.52 -6.50 -23.76
N GLN A 217 -7.45 -7.46 -23.93
CA GLN A 217 -8.56 -7.39 -24.91
C GLN A 217 -9.59 -6.29 -24.61
N HIS A 218 -9.62 -5.77 -23.37
CA HIS A 218 -10.56 -4.73 -22.93
C HIS A 218 -9.91 -3.37 -22.69
N ARG A 219 -8.61 -3.23 -22.99
CA ARG A 219 -7.86 -1.97 -22.79
C ARG A 219 -8.27 -0.88 -23.79
N LYS A 220 -7.90 0.37 -23.47
CA LYS A 220 -8.14 1.57 -24.26
C LYS A 220 -9.61 1.94 -24.47
N GLN A 221 -10.51 1.40 -23.64
CA GLN A 221 -11.94 1.69 -23.66
C GLN A 221 -12.41 2.51 -22.42
N GLY A 222 -11.47 2.88 -21.55
CA GLY A 222 -11.75 3.72 -20.38
C GLY A 222 -12.27 2.95 -19.15
N PHE A 223 -12.38 1.63 -19.19
CA PHE A 223 -12.99 0.83 -18.12
C PHE A 223 -12.26 0.96 -16.77
N ALA A 224 -10.92 0.97 -16.77
CA ALA A 224 -10.16 1.19 -15.53
C ALA A 224 -10.49 2.57 -14.91
N SER A 225 -10.51 3.62 -15.72
CA SER A 225 -10.84 4.99 -15.28
C SER A 225 -12.25 5.06 -14.71
N ALA A 226 -13.24 4.45 -15.39
CA ALA A 226 -14.63 4.41 -14.95
C ALA A 226 -14.78 3.63 -13.64
N CYS A 227 -14.14 2.47 -13.54
CA CYS A 227 -14.14 1.64 -12.33
C CYS A 227 -13.57 2.42 -11.13
N VAL A 228 -12.39 3.02 -11.28
CA VAL A 228 -11.75 3.82 -10.23
C VAL A 228 -12.59 5.04 -9.86
N ALA A 229 -13.13 5.77 -10.84
CA ALA A 229 -13.98 6.94 -10.60
C ALA A 229 -15.23 6.58 -9.80
N ALA A 230 -15.90 5.49 -10.15
CA ALA A 230 -17.13 5.03 -9.47
C ALA A 230 -16.83 4.57 -8.03
N ILE A 231 -15.75 3.81 -7.79
CA ILE A 231 -15.30 3.43 -6.44
C ILE A 231 -14.99 4.67 -5.62
N THR A 232 -14.21 5.60 -6.18
CA THR A 232 -13.83 6.84 -5.51
C THR A 232 -15.04 7.67 -5.14
N THR A 233 -16.02 7.79 -6.05
CA THR A 233 -17.30 8.48 -5.77
C THR A 233 -18.03 7.85 -4.59
N GLY A 234 -18.13 6.52 -4.55
CA GLY A 234 -18.76 5.79 -3.46
C GLY A 234 -18.07 6.00 -2.11
N GLU A 235 -16.73 5.97 -2.08
CA GLU A 235 -15.98 6.21 -0.85
C GLU A 235 -16.11 7.67 -0.36
N LEU A 236 -16.04 8.64 -1.28
CA LEU A 236 -16.17 10.07 -0.97
C LEU A 236 -17.59 10.50 -0.59
N ALA A 237 -18.61 9.67 -0.82
CA ALA A 237 -19.96 9.92 -0.32
C ALA A 237 -20.04 9.95 1.22
N ASN A 238 -19.04 9.38 1.90
CA ASN A 238 -18.90 9.48 3.35
C ASN A 238 -18.15 10.78 3.70
N PRO A 239 -18.76 11.68 4.51
CA PRO A 239 -18.13 12.96 4.85
C PRO A 239 -16.74 12.81 5.47
N GLY A 240 -15.81 13.66 5.04
CA GLY A 240 -14.43 13.71 5.58
C GLY A 240 -13.52 12.60 5.07
N ARG A 241 -13.96 11.74 4.13
CA ARG A 241 -13.10 10.74 3.52
C ARG A 241 -12.27 11.27 2.37
N LEU A 242 -11.12 10.63 2.18
CA LEU A 242 -10.23 10.76 1.03
C LEU A 242 -10.04 9.38 0.40
N CYS A 243 -9.86 9.37 -0.91
CA CYS A 243 -9.30 8.22 -1.61
C CYS A 243 -7.85 8.47 -1.96
N MET A 244 -7.04 7.42 -1.87
CA MET A 244 -5.66 7.45 -2.33
C MET A 244 -5.35 6.27 -3.23
N LEU A 245 -4.24 6.37 -3.95
CA LEU A 245 -3.61 5.26 -4.66
C LEU A 245 -2.11 5.52 -4.83
N TYR A 246 -1.39 4.45 -5.12
CA TYR A 246 -0.01 4.50 -5.59
C TYR A 246 0.03 4.15 -7.08
N THR A 247 0.95 4.76 -7.80
CA THR A 247 1.22 4.41 -9.20
C THR A 247 2.67 4.71 -9.54
N ASP A 248 3.28 3.83 -10.33
CA ASP A 248 4.64 4.01 -10.80
C ASP A 248 4.79 5.36 -11.51
N VAL A 249 5.77 6.15 -11.08
CA VAL A 249 6.04 7.48 -11.67
C VAL A 249 6.46 7.39 -13.15
N GLU A 250 7.01 6.25 -13.57
CA GLU A 250 7.43 5.97 -14.93
C GLU A 250 6.29 5.46 -15.83
N ASN A 251 5.08 5.23 -15.28
CA ASN A 251 3.91 4.81 -16.05
C ASN A 251 3.02 6.00 -16.45
N PRO A 252 3.27 6.63 -17.61
CA PRO A 252 2.55 7.83 -18.03
C PRO A 252 1.06 7.57 -18.27
N THR A 253 0.69 6.35 -18.64
CA THR A 253 -0.70 5.98 -18.91
C THR A 253 -1.52 5.99 -17.62
N SER A 254 -1.05 5.31 -16.58
CA SER A 254 -1.73 5.25 -15.28
C SER A 254 -1.76 6.63 -14.62
N ASN A 255 -0.65 7.36 -14.63
CA ASN A 255 -0.57 8.71 -14.07
C ASN A 255 -1.61 9.66 -14.71
N LYS A 256 -1.73 9.63 -16.05
CA LYS A 256 -2.73 10.42 -16.79
C LYS A 256 -4.16 10.02 -16.42
N ILE A 257 -4.46 8.72 -16.40
CA ILE A 257 -5.78 8.19 -16.05
C ILE A 257 -6.22 8.70 -14.68
N TYR A 258 -5.36 8.59 -13.67
CA TYR A 258 -5.73 8.98 -12.31
C TYR A 258 -5.89 10.50 -12.16
N GLN A 259 -5.05 11.30 -12.84
CA GLN A 259 -5.23 12.75 -12.89
C GLN A 259 -6.56 13.15 -13.54
N GLU A 260 -6.95 12.48 -14.64
CA GLU A 260 -8.23 12.71 -15.30
C GLU A 260 -9.45 12.32 -14.46
N VAL A 261 -9.30 11.37 -13.53
CA VAL A 261 -10.34 11.00 -12.53
C VAL A 261 -10.45 12.06 -11.42
N GLY A 262 -9.42 12.90 -11.22
CA GLY A 262 -9.41 13.93 -10.18
C GLY A 262 -8.38 13.69 -9.08
N TYR A 263 -7.53 12.67 -9.22
CA TYR A 263 -6.42 12.46 -8.29
C TYR A 263 -5.29 13.45 -8.53
N ARG A 264 -4.70 13.94 -7.44
CA ARG A 264 -3.51 14.80 -7.48
C ARG A 264 -2.36 14.15 -6.72
N ARG A 265 -1.15 14.24 -7.24
CA ARG A 265 0.07 13.76 -6.56
C ARG A 265 0.36 14.62 -5.35
N VAL A 266 0.71 13.99 -4.23
CA VAL A 266 1.00 14.67 -2.95
C VAL A 266 2.36 14.27 -2.38
N GLY A 267 2.98 13.21 -2.88
CA GLY A 267 4.28 12.75 -2.41
C GLY A 267 4.79 11.57 -3.22
N ASP A 268 5.89 11.02 -2.76
CA ASP A 268 6.52 9.83 -3.32
C ASP A 268 6.77 8.79 -2.25
N THR A 269 6.65 7.53 -2.66
CA THR A 269 7.10 6.35 -1.93
C THR A 269 8.18 5.68 -2.75
N VAL A 270 9.26 5.27 -2.11
CA VAL A 270 10.33 4.51 -2.75
C VAL A 270 10.48 3.15 -2.10
N GLN A 271 10.88 2.18 -2.92
CA GLN A 271 11.29 0.87 -2.48
C GLN A 271 12.77 0.68 -2.82
N LEU A 272 13.57 0.42 -1.80
CA LEU A 272 15.00 0.17 -1.89
C LEU A 272 15.26 -1.29 -1.55
N ARG A 273 15.97 -2.00 -2.42
CA ARG A 273 16.36 -3.40 -2.22
C ARG A 273 17.79 -3.48 -1.73
N PHE A 274 18.04 -4.36 -0.77
CA PHE A 274 19.36 -4.74 -0.31
C PHE A 274 19.80 -6.03 -1.00
N PRO A 275 20.73 -5.98 -1.97
CA PRO A 275 21.19 -7.18 -2.66
C PRO A 275 21.81 -8.15 -1.65
N GLN A 276 21.29 -9.39 -1.60
CA GLN A 276 21.90 -10.43 -0.78
C GLN A 276 23.29 -10.76 -1.35
N ARG A 277 24.30 -10.82 -0.49
CA ARG A 277 25.62 -11.31 -0.91
C ARG A 277 25.45 -12.76 -1.39
N ARG A 278 25.75 -13.03 -2.65
CA ARG A 278 25.90 -14.42 -3.10
C ARG A 278 26.99 -15.05 -2.25
N GLN A 279 26.61 -16.06 -1.46
CA GLN A 279 27.55 -16.91 -0.76
C GLN A 279 28.36 -17.72 -1.77
#